data_f8ccf09504a136f901ba63d2d7344892
#
_entry.id   f8ccf09504a136f901ba63d2d7344892
#
_cell.length_a   1.000
_cell.length_b   1.000
_cell.length_c   1.000
_cell.angle_alpha   90.00
_cell.angle_beta   90.00
_cell.angle_gamma   90.00
#
_symmetry.space_group_name_H-M   'P 1'
#
loop_
_entity.id
_entity.type
_entity.pdbx_description
1 polymer ?
#
loop_
_entity_poly.entity_id
_entity_poly.type
_entity_poly.pdbx_seq_one_letter_code
_entity_poly.pdbx_strand_id
1 'polypeptide(L)'
;MYCPTGALTIRTHLDEVYAALGDPNTRVIAQIAPAVRVAAGEAFGLPNGTNSMGRIVAALHRMGFDQVFDTSYSADLTVMEESKEFLQRVSAGEKLPLLTSCCPAWVKFVENEFPEFQKNVFTCRSPQGMFSSIIKEYYRRPENNPEGKKAFVVSIMPCTAKKAEIKRPDNFTKGEQDTDIVLTTTELTRMIKNFGIAFDKIEPEACDMPFSIGSGGGVIFGVTGGVTEAVLRRLVDGHDSASLAAIAESGVRGEEGIKELTVPYQGMELHICVTSGLANARKVMEQVASGEKQYHLIEVMACRRGCIMGGGQPIPAGPRHKAARAKGLYQADGSMIIKKSDENPLMDVFYSGPFKDMTHELLHRAEET
;
A
#
# COMPACT_ATOMS: atom_id res chain seq x y z
N MET A 1 -17.94 0.32 8.18
CA MET A 1 -19.09 0.09 9.08
C MET A 1 -19.47 1.44 9.64
N TYR A 2 -20.70 1.86 9.46
CA TYR A 2 -21.20 3.15 9.97
C TYR A 2 -22.19 2.87 11.08
N CYS A 3 -21.82 3.20 12.31
CA CYS A 3 -22.75 3.16 13.43
C CYS A 3 -23.69 4.36 13.31
N PRO A 4 -25.00 4.18 13.11
CA PRO A 4 -25.94 5.29 12.90
C PRO A 4 -26.09 6.19 14.11
N THR A 5 -25.78 5.67 15.30
CA THR A 5 -25.84 6.41 16.57
C THR A 5 -24.50 7.04 16.97
N GLY A 6 -23.41 6.77 16.24
CA GLY A 6 -22.07 7.22 16.60
C GLY A 6 -21.45 6.52 17.84
N ALA A 7 -22.11 5.49 18.38
CA ALA A 7 -21.60 4.75 19.55
C ALA A 7 -20.29 3.98 19.22
N LEU A 8 -20.14 3.56 17.98
CA LEU A 8 -18.90 2.94 17.48
C LEU A 8 -18.20 3.92 16.55
N THR A 9 -17.04 4.39 16.95
CA THR A 9 -16.18 5.29 16.18
C THR A 9 -14.80 4.69 16.00
N ILE A 10 -14.05 5.20 15.00
CA ILE A 10 -12.63 4.86 14.85
C ILE A 10 -11.88 5.54 16.01
N ARG A 11 -11.06 4.77 16.74
CA ARG A 11 -10.15 5.35 17.72
C ARG A 11 -9.19 6.30 17.00
N THR A 12 -9.24 7.57 17.36
CA THR A 12 -8.30 8.58 16.83
C THR A 12 -6.97 8.49 17.56
N HIS A 13 -5.90 8.85 16.86
CA HIS A 13 -4.55 8.99 17.41
C HIS A 13 -3.97 10.37 17.09
N LEU A 14 -4.83 11.37 16.89
CA LEU A 14 -4.39 12.74 16.59
C LEU A 14 -3.63 13.37 17.75
N ASP A 15 -4.03 13.09 18.98
CA ASP A 15 -3.39 13.67 20.18
C ASP A 15 -1.95 13.19 20.31
N GLU A 16 -1.68 11.91 20.00
CA GLU A 16 -0.33 11.34 20.00
C GLU A 16 0.54 11.97 18.91
N VAL A 17 -0.04 12.26 17.73
CA VAL A 17 0.70 12.98 16.67
C VAL A 17 0.97 14.43 17.04
N TYR A 18 0.00 15.13 17.63
CA TYR A 18 0.19 16.49 18.11
C TYR A 18 1.28 16.56 19.19
N ALA A 19 1.31 15.60 20.10
CA ALA A 19 2.36 15.52 21.11
C ALA A 19 3.74 15.29 20.48
N ALA A 20 3.85 14.41 19.47
CA ALA A 20 5.11 14.16 18.77
C ALA A 20 5.60 15.41 17.99
N LEU A 21 4.69 16.12 17.32
CA LEU A 21 5.02 17.38 16.61
C LEU A 21 5.47 18.51 17.56
N GLY A 22 5.04 18.48 18.81
CA GLY A 22 5.45 19.44 19.84
C GLY A 22 6.75 19.10 20.56
N ASP A 23 7.29 17.89 20.36
CA ASP A 23 8.51 17.43 21.05
C ASP A 23 9.77 17.74 20.18
N PRO A 24 10.65 18.63 20.62
CA PRO A 24 11.86 19.01 19.86
C PRO A 24 12.87 17.86 19.71
N ASN A 25 12.77 16.79 20.52
CA ASN A 25 13.63 15.62 20.45
C ASN A 25 13.08 14.51 19.53
N THR A 26 11.93 14.76 18.92
CA THR A 26 11.28 13.82 18.03
C THR A 26 11.36 14.32 16.60
N ARG A 27 11.72 13.44 15.66
CA ARG A 27 11.63 13.65 14.22
C ARG A 27 10.36 12.97 13.72
N VAL A 28 9.38 13.75 13.31
CA VAL A 28 8.07 13.25 12.87
C VAL A 28 8.08 13.04 11.36
N ILE A 29 7.88 11.80 10.94
CA ILE A 29 8.00 11.38 9.55
C ILE A 29 6.68 10.80 9.09
N ALA A 30 6.15 11.28 7.97
CA ALA A 30 4.93 10.73 7.35
C ALA A 30 5.26 9.83 6.16
N GLN A 31 4.49 8.71 6.02
CA GLN A 31 4.36 7.99 4.77
C GLN A 31 2.90 7.98 4.33
N ILE A 32 2.64 8.20 3.04
CA ILE A 32 1.30 8.40 2.50
C ILE A 32 0.96 7.26 1.52
N ALA A 33 -0.09 6.49 1.81
CA ALA A 33 -0.54 5.42 0.91
C ALA A 33 -1.08 5.98 -0.43
N PRO A 34 -0.87 5.26 -1.55
CA PRO A 34 -1.29 5.71 -2.87
C PRO A 34 -2.75 6.14 -2.98
N ALA A 35 -3.68 5.41 -2.36
CA ALA A 35 -5.12 5.69 -2.43
C ALA A 35 -5.55 6.97 -1.69
N VAL A 36 -4.73 7.52 -0.79
CA VAL A 36 -5.04 8.74 -0.03
C VAL A 36 -5.11 9.94 -0.97
N ARG A 37 -4.19 10.01 -1.96
CA ARG A 37 -4.07 11.15 -2.88
C ARG A 37 -5.32 11.46 -3.69
N VAL A 38 -6.17 10.45 -3.97
CA VAL A 38 -7.37 10.60 -4.81
C VAL A 38 -8.66 10.80 -4.01
N ALA A 39 -8.58 10.84 -2.68
CA ALA A 39 -9.75 11.00 -1.82
C ALA A 39 -9.65 12.18 -0.85
N ALA A 40 -8.44 12.57 -0.41
CA ALA A 40 -8.26 13.63 0.58
C ALA A 40 -8.82 14.99 0.11
N GLY A 41 -8.63 15.34 -1.15
CA GLY A 41 -9.09 16.60 -1.74
C GLY A 41 -10.60 16.80 -1.72
N GLU A 42 -11.39 15.72 -1.71
CA GLU A 42 -12.86 15.77 -1.67
C GLU A 42 -13.38 16.49 -0.42
N ALA A 43 -12.67 16.37 0.72
CA ALA A 43 -13.04 17.03 1.98
C ALA A 43 -12.85 18.56 1.95
N PHE A 44 -12.22 19.09 0.90
CA PHE A 44 -11.88 20.49 0.67
C PHE A 44 -12.49 21.05 -0.63
N GLY A 45 -13.45 20.34 -1.22
CA GLY A 45 -14.16 20.80 -2.41
C GLY A 45 -13.41 20.59 -3.74
N LEU A 46 -12.29 19.90 -3.77
CA LEU A 46 -11.63 19.54 -5.01
C LEU A 46 -12.46 18.51 -5.80
N PRO A 47 -12.38 18.49 -7.14
CA PRO A 47 -13.05 17.47 -7.94
C PRO A 47 -12.69 16.05 -7.50
N ASN A 48 -13.68 15.15 -7.51
CA ASN A 48 -13.50 13.78 -7.09
C ASN A 48 -12.39 13.09 -7.88
N GLY A 49 -11.54 12.34 -7.19
CA GLY A 49 -10.42 11.63 -7.80
C GLY A 49 -9.23 12.51 -8.18
N THR A 50 -9.23 13.81 -7.82
CA THR A 50 -8.08 14.69 -8.02
C THR A 50 -6.85 14.15 -7.29
N ASN A 51 -5.73 14.01 -7.99
CA ASN A 51 -4.46 13.70 -7.35
C ASN A 51 -4.00 14.89 -6.50
N SER A 52 -4.10 14.74 -5.19
CA SER A 52 -3.78 15.78 -4.20
C SER A 52 -2.44 15.55 -3.51
N MET A 53 -1.57 14.65 -4.02
CA MET A 53 -0.35 14.23 -3.31
C MET A 53 0.51 15.42 -2.91
N GLY A 54 0.88 16.29 -3.83
CA GLY A 54 1.72 17.44 -3.53
C GLY A 54 1.10 18.42 -2.53
N ARG A 55 -0.25 18.56 -2.54
CA ARG A 55 -0.95 19.39 -1.55
C ARG A 55 -0.95 18.76 -0.16
N ILE A 56 -1.00 17.42 -0.08
CA ILE A 56 -0.88 16.70 1.18
C ILE A 56 0.51 16.86 1.75
N VAL A 57 1.56 16.73 0.92
CA VAL A 57 2.96 16.97 1.32
C VAL A 57 3.12 18.37 1.90
N ALA A 58 2.70 19.40 1.15
CA ALA A 58 2.77 20.79 1.59
C ALA A 58 2.00 21.05 2.90
N ALA A 59 0.83 20.41 3.07
CA ALA A 59 0.05 20.54 4.29
C ALA A 59 0.75 19.89 5.49
N LEU A 60 1.37 18.73 5.31
CA LEU A 60 2.12 18.04 6.36
C LEU A 60 3.36 18.84 6.79
N HIS A 61 4.13 19.39 5.84
CA HIS A 61 5.24 20.29 6.17
C HIS A 61 4.78 21.52 6.98
N ARG A 62 3.66 22.16 6.58
CA ARG A 62 3.08 23.29 7.33
C ARG A 62 2.58 22.91 8.73
N MET A 63 2.25 21.64 8.94
CA MET A 63 1.88 21.11 10.25
C MET A 63 3.07 20.73 11.12
N GLY A 64 4.30 20.80 10.57
CA GLY A 64 5.54 20.54 11.31
C GLY A 64 6.11 19.12 11.16
N PHE A 65 5.67 18.34 10.17
CA PHE A 65 6.33 17.08 9.85
C PHE A 65 7.72 17.35 9.25
N ASP A 66 8.74 16.69 9.77
CA ASP A 66 10.12 16.85 9.32
C ASP A 66 10.38 16.26 7.94
N GLN A 67 9.74 15.13 7.63
CA GLN A 67 9.80 14.46 6.32
C GLN A 67 8.47 13.85 5.93
N VAL A 68 8.22 13.85 4.62
CA VAL A 68 6.99 13.30 4.03
C VAL A 68 7.34 12.44 2.82
N PHE A 69 7.00 11.16 2.86
CA PHE A 69 7.30 10.18 1.83
C PHE A 69 6.03 9.58 1.20
N ASP A 70 6.19 9.05 -0.02
CA ASP A 70 5.15 8.29 -0.72
C ASP A 70 5.38 6.79 -0.53
N THR A 71 4.40 6.08 0.01
CA THR A 71 4.44 4.62 0.20
C THR A 71 4.53 3.87 -1.14
N SER A 72 4.35 4.53 -2.31
CA SER A 72 4.60 3.92 -3.62
C SER A 72 6.04 3.44 -3.80
N TYR A 73 7.02 4.06 -3.13
CA TYR A 73 8.40 3.56 -3.07
C TYR A 73 8.48 2.13 -2.51
N SER A 74 7.86 1.89 -1.37
CA SER A 74 7.86 0.55 -0.76
C SER A 74 6.90 -0.42 -1.43
N ALA A 75 5.89 0.09 -2.14
CA ALA A 75 5.10 -0.75 -3.03
C ALA A 75 5.95 -1.32 -4.17
N ASP A 76 6.92 -0.56 -4.70
CA ASP A 76 7.89 -1.07 -5.66
C ASP A 76 8.74 -2.20 -5.06
N LEU A 77 9.23 -2.05 -3.82
CA LEU A 77 9.93 -3.13 -3.10
C LEU A 77 9.04 -4.37 -2.93
N THR A 78 7.75 -4.17 -2.63
CA THR A 78 6.79 -5.28 -2.54
C THR A 78 6.67 -6.01 -3.88
N VAL A 79 6.58 -5.30 -5.00
CA VAL A 79 6.56 -5.93 -6.33
C VAL A 79 7.84 -6.71 -6.59
N MET A 80 9.01 -6.17 -6.21
CA MET A 80 10.30 -6.84 -6.38
C MET A 80 10.34 -8.18 -5.63
N GLU A 81 9.92 -8.21 -4.36
CA GLU A 81 9.94 -9.42 -3.55
C GLU A 81 8.81 -10.40 -3.92
N GLU A 82 7.56 -9.92 -4.06
CA GLU A 82 6.42 -10.78 -4.42
C GLU A 82 6.61 -11.44 -5.79
N SER A 83 7.10 -10.73 -6.80
CA SER A 83 7.35 -11.33 -8.11
C SER A 83 8.46 -12.37 -8.07
N LYS A 84 9.51 -12.17 -7.28
CA LYS A 84 10.58 -13.15 -7.05
C LYS A 84 10.04 -14.41 -6.37
N GLU A 85 9.31 -14.25 -5.28
CA GLU A 85 8.69 -15.36 -4.55
C GLU A 85 7.67 -16.09 -5.43
N PHE A 86 6.87 -15.37 -6.22
CA PHE A 86 5.90 -15.92 -7.16
C PHE A 86 6.57 -16.84 -8.18
N LEU A 87 7.62 -16.36 -8.86
CA LEU A 87 8.35 -17.17 -9.84
C LEU A 87 9.00 -18.40 -9.24
N GLN A 88 9.56 -18.29 -8.04
CA GLN A 88 10.16 -19.41 -7.33
C GLN A 88 9.11 -20.50 -7.04
N ARG A 89 7.95 -20.13 -6.50
CA ARG A 89 6.88 -21.08 -6.13
C ARG A 89 6.21 -21.68 -7.37
N VAL A 90 5.98 -20.91 -8.43
CA VAL A 90 5.44 -21.42 -9.70
C VAL A 90 6.41 -22.43 -10.31
N SER A 91 7.71 -22.14 -10.34
CA SER A 91 8.71 -23.06 -10.89
C SER A 91 8.85 -24.34 -10.06
N ALA A 92 8.68 -24.26 -8.75
CA ALA A 92 8.72 -25.44 -7.86
C ALA A 92 7.39 -26.20 -7.84
N GLY A 93 6.28 -25.60 -8.27
CA GLY A 93 4.93 -26.17 -8.15
C GLY A 93 4.44 -26.29 -6.71
N GLU A 94 4.96 -25.45 -5.79
CA GLU A 94 4.70 -25.58 -4.36
C GLU A 94 3.93 -24.39 -3.78
N LYS A 95 3.10 -24.68 -2.78
CA LYS A 95 2.32 -23.67 -2.02
C LYS A 95 1.51 -22.73 -2.92
N LEU A 96 0.90 -23.27 -3.96
CA LEU A 96 -0.04 -22.56 -4.82
C LEU A 96 -1.50 -22.79 -4.34
N PRO A 97 -2.41 -21.84 -4.59
CA PRO A 97 -2.14 -20.49 -5.11
C PRO A 97 -1.40 -19.62 -4.11
N LEU A 98 -0.58 -18.70 -4.62
CA LEU A 98 -0.06 -17.61 -3.78
C LEU A 98 -1.16 -16.61 -3.48
N LEU A 99 -1.18 -16.09 -2.24
CA LEU A 99 -2.16 -15.13 -1.74
C LEU A 99 -1.45 -13.82 -1.37
N THR A 100 -1.96 -12.68 -1.83
CA THR A 100 -1.36 -11.38 -1.50
C THR A 100 -1.38 -11.10 0.00
N SER A 101 -0.35 -10.40 0.51
CA SER A 101 -0.15 -10.11 1.94
C SER A 101 -0.40 -8.66 2.35
N CYS A 102 -0.56 -7.74 1.39
CA CYS A 102 -0.61 -6.29 1.65
C CYS A 102 -1.88 -5.80 2.36
N CYS A 103 -2.97 -6.59 2.36
CA CYS A 103 -4.24 -6.25 3.01
C CYS A 103 -4.38 -6.94 4.38
N PRO A 104 -4.20 -6.23 5.52
CA PRO A 104 -4.21 -6.86 6.84
C PRO A 104 -5.56 -7.45 7.25
N ALA A 105 -6.67 -6.91 6.74
CA ALA A 105 -7.99 -7.48 6.99
C ALA A 105 -8.19 -8.82 6.24
N TRP A 106 -7.57 -8.96 5.06
CA TRP A 106 -7.53 -10.21 4.32
C TRP A 106 -6.64 -11.25 5.02
N VAL A 107 -5.42 -10.87 5.38
CA VAL A 107 -4.49 -11.76 6.11
C VAL A 107 -5.16 -12.31 7.36
N LYS A 108 -5.80 -11.44 8.16
CA LYS A 108 -6.55 -11.86 9.35
C LYS A 108 -7.73 -12.79 9.02
N PHE A 109 -8.37 -12.59 7.87
CA PHE A 109 -9.45 -13.45 7.42
C PHE A 109 -8.94 -14.85 7.06
N VAL A 110 -7.81 -14.96 6.37
CA VAL A 110 -7.17 -16.26 6.06
C VAL A 110 -6.79 -16.99 7.35
N GLU A 111 -6.12 -16.33 8.26
CA GLU A 111 -5.71 -16.89 9.54
C GLU A 111 -6.88 -17.52 10.32
N ASN A 112 -8.06 -16.90 10.28
CA ASN A 112 -9.22 -17.34 11.04
C ASN A 112 -10.11 -18.34 10.29
N GLU A 113 -10.28 -18.18 8.99
CA GLU A 113 -11.32 -18.89 8.23
C GLU A 113 -10.73 -19.99 7.31
N PHE A 114 -9.45 -19.85 6.93
CA PHE A 114 -8.73 -20.74 6.02
C PHE A 114 -7.30 -20.97 6.51
N PRO A 115 -7.08 -21.42 7.76
CA PRO A 115 -5.75 -21.54 8.36
C PRO A 115 -4.81 -22.47 7.58
N GLU A 116 -5.34 -23.45 6.85
CA GLU A 116 -4.60 -24.36 5.98
C GLU A 116 -3.87 -23.64 4.83
N PHE A 117 -4.36 -22.44 4.42
CA PHE A 117 -3.77 -21.61 3.39
C PHE A 117 -2.84 -20.51 3.94
N GLN A 118 -2.58 -20.48 5.24
CA GLN A 118 -1.71 -19.44 5.83
C GLN A 118 -0.30 -19.44 5.20
N LYS A 119 0.24 -20.63 4.89
CA LYS A 119 1.54 -20.78 4.22
C LYS A 119 1.54 -20.37 2.74
N ASN A 120 0.36 -20.15 2.18
CA ASN A 120 0.20 -19.67 0.82
C ASN A 120 0.25 -18.14 0.72
N VAL A 121 0.09 -17.42 1.83
CA VAL A 121 0.24 -15.96 1.86
C VAL A 121 1.70 -15.60 1.62
N PHE A 122 1.97 -14.59 0.79
CA PHE A 122 3.32 -14.09 0.56
C PHE A 122 4.04 -13.80 1.88
N THR A 123 5.34 -14.08 1.92
CA THR A 123 6.15 -13.84 3.12
C THR A 123 6.41 -12.36 3.38
N CYS A 124 6.22 -11.52 2.39
CA CYS A 124 6.42 -10.09 2.46
C CYS A 124 5.53 -9.41 3.52
N ARG A 125 6.11 -8.41 4.18
CA ARG A 125 5.33 -7.39 4.91
C ARG A 125 4.51 -6.57 3.92
N SER A 126 3.52 -5.84 4.41
CA SER A 126 2.83 -4.85 3.56
C SER A 126 3.76 -3.68 3.21
N PRO A 127 3.50 -2.91 2.13
CA PRO A 127 4.27 -1.70 1.83
C PRO A 127 4.40 -0.73 3.02
N GLN A 128 3.35 -0.60 3.86
CA GLN A 128 3.42 0.18 5.10
C GLN A 128 4.48 -0.36 6.05
N GLY A 129 4.47 -1.67 6.32
CA GLY A 129 5.42 -2.31 7.24
C GLY A 129 6.85 -2.23 6.73
N MET A 130 7.06 -2.56 5.44
CA MET A 130 8.37 -2.43 4.78
C MET A 130 8.92 -1.01 4.90
N PHE A 131 8.10 0.00 4.56
CA PHE A 131 8.59 1.37 4.56
C PHE A 131 8.90 1.88 5.96
N SER A 132 8.09 1.55 6.93
CA SER A 132 8.33 1.96 8.32
C SER A 132 9.64 1.37 8.86
N SER A 133 9.92 0.09 8.61
CA SER A 133 11.17 -0.55 9.03
C SER A 133 12.39 0.10 8.38
N ILE A 134 12.30 0.42 7.07
CA ILE A 134 13.35 1.12 6.32
C ILE A 134 13.57 2.53 6.88
N ILE A 135 12.51 3.30 7.11
CA ILE A 135 12.59 4.66 7.69
C ILE A 135 13.26 4.61 9.06
N LYS A 136 12.82 3.71 9.94
CA LYS A 136 13.42 3.55 11.28
C LYS A 136 14.90 3.19 11.19
N GLU A 137 15.28 2.23 10.34
CA GLU A 137 16.66 1.83 10.15
C GLU A 137 17.51 2.94 9.52
N TYR A 138 16.95 3.72 8.58
CA TYR A 138 17.62 4.86 7.97
C TYR A 138 17.99 5.92 9.03
N TYR A 139 17.04 6.31 9.87
CA TYR A 139 17.28 7.32 10.93
C TYR A 139 17.93 6.76 12.20
N ARG A 140 18.11 5.46 12.32
CA ARG A 140 18.95 4.86 13.38
C ARG A 140 20.43 5.14 13.14
N ARG A 141 20.83 5.41 11.90
CA ARG A 141 22.21 5.70 11.51
C ARG A 141 22.57 7.14 11.84
N PRO A 142 23.69 7.38 12.57
CA PRO A 142 24.09 8.74 12.98
C PRO A 142 24.27 9.71 11.80
N GLU A 143 24.77 9.22 10.65
CA GLU A 143 24.97 10.02 9.44
C GLU A 143 23.66 10.61 8.89
N ASN A 144 22.53 9.93 9.10
CA ASN A 144 21.21 10.34 8.63
C ASN A 144 20.40 11.06 9.73
N ASN A 145 20.89 11.02 10.97
CA ASN A 145 20.24 11.63 12.14
C ASN A 145 21.30 12.22 13.08
N PRO A 146 22.07 13.23 12.62
CA PRO A 146 23.14 13.83 13.42
C PRO A 146 22.65 14.51 14.70
N GLU A 147 21.39 14.90 14.73
CA GLU A 147 20.74 15.50 15.91
C GLU A 147 20.35 14.45 16.97
N GLY A 148 20.39 13.18 16.63
CA GLY A 148 20.01 12.07 17.52
C GLY A 148 18.54 12.05 17.92
N LYS A 149 17.65 12.67 17.14
CA LYS A 149 16.22 12.72 17.41
C LYS A 149 15.58 11.34 17.28
N LYS A 150 14.57 11.04 18.09
CA LYS A 150 13.77 9.83 17.95
C LYS A 150 12.93 9.89 16.69
N ALA A 151 13.10 8.93 15.78
CA ALA A 151 12.23 8.81 14.62
C ALA A 151 10.83 8.34 15.04
N PHE A 152 9.80 9.12 14.69
CA PHE A 152 8.40 8.84 14.93
C PHE A 152 7.66 8.74 13.60
N VAL A 153 7.28 7.52 13.22
CA VAL A 153 6.70 7.22 11.91
C VAL A 153 5.18 7.24 11.96
N VAL A 154 4.57 8.16 11.22
CA VAL A 154 3.13 8.29 11.04
C VAL A 154 2.74 7.77 9.65
N SER A 155 1.99 6.68 9.60
CA SER A 155 1.46 6.15 8.35
C SER A 155 0.07 6.72 8.06
N ILE A 156 -0.10 7.39 6.93
CA ILE A 156 -1.38 7.96 6.49
C ILE A 156 -2.02 6.98 5.49
N MET A 157 -3.09 6.33 5.94
CA MET A 157 -3.64 5.15 5.28
C MET A 157 -5.14 5.27 4.98
N PRO A 158 -5.62 4.68 3.87
CA PRO A 158 -7.06 4.65 3.56
C PRO A 158 -7.85 3.63 4.40
N CYS A 159 -7.23 3.04 5.42
CA CYS A 159 -7.64 1.79 6.03
C CYS A 159 -7.56 1.84 7.56
N THR A 160 -8.61 1.35 8.24
CA THR A 160 -8.61 1.21 9.71
C THR A 160 -7.89 -0.04 10.19
N ALA A 161 -7.86 -1.11 9.38
CA ALA A 161 -7.18 -2.35 9.73
C ALA A 161 -5.64 -2.16 9.83
N LYS A 162 -5.07 -1.16 9.15
CA LYS A 162 -3.67 -0.76 9.29
C LYS A 162 -3.30 -0.34 10.72
N LYS A 163 -4.25 0.19 11.50
CA LYS A 163 -4.06 0.49 12.93
C LYS A 163 -3.84 -0.77 13.79
N ALA A 164 -4.40 -1.89 13.37
CA ALA A 164 -4.18 -3.18 14.04
C ALA A 164 -2.92 -3.88 13.52
N GLU A 165 -2.61 -3.73 12.24
CA GLU A 165 -1.44 -4.31 11.60
C GLU A 165 -0.13 -3.91 12.30
N ILE A 166 0.04 -2.62 12.63
CA ILE A 166 1.25 -2.10 13.27
C ILE A 166 1.56 -2.70 14.66
N LYS A 167 0.60 -3.42 15.23
CA LYS A 167 0.74 -4.09 16.54
C LYS A 167 1.10 -5.57 16.42
N ARG A 168 1.16 -6.08 15.19
CA ARG A 168 1.55 -7.48 14.95
C ARG A 168 3.07 -7.64 15.17
N PRO A 169 3.53 -8.82 15.63
CA PRO A 169 4.95 -9.07 15.88
C PRO A 169 5.84 -8.80 14.66
N ASP A 170 5.34 -9.07 13.47
CA ASP A 170 6.01 -8.85 12.18
C ASP A 170 6.18 -7.35 11.79
N ASN A 171 5.69 -6.42 12.61
CA ASN A 171 5.92 -4.97 12.46
C ASN A 171 6.81 -4.39 13.57
N PHE A 172 7.70 -5.24 14.08
CA PHE A 172 8.74 -4.86 15.04
C PHE A 172 10.10 -5.28 14.49
N THR A 173 11.01 -4.32 14.34
CA THR A 173 12.40 -4.55 13.93
C THR A 173 13.31 -4.24 15.09
N LYS A 174 14.22 -5.18 15.43
CA LYS A 174 15.14 -5.05 16.58
C LYS A 174 14.43 -4.73 17.91
N GLY A 175 13.21 -5.24 18.09
CA GLY A 175 12.42 -5.05 19.31
C GLY A 175 11.67 -3.73 19.41
N GLU A 176 11.77 -2.85 18.41
CA GLU A 176 11.04 -1.58 18.33
C GLU A 176 9.90 -1.67 17.32
N GLN A 177 8.78 -1.06 17.62
CA GLN A 177 7.65 -0.94 16.70
C GLN A 177 8.06 -0.03 15.51
N ASP A 178 7.89 -0.52 14.28
CA ASP A 178 8.32 0.18 13.08
C ASP A 178 7.44 1.39 12.75
N THR A 179 6.12 1.23 12.82
CA THR A 179 5.15 2.32 12.65
C THR A 179 4.61 2.75 14.00
N ASP A 180 4.85 3.97 14.42
CA ASP A 180 4.35 4.45 15.72
C ASP A 180 2.84 4.67 15.69
N ILE A 181 2.31 5.34 14.65
CA ILE A 181 0.89 5.70 14.52
C ILE A 181 0.40 5.50 13.09
N VAL A 182 -0.88 5.10 12.98
CA VAL A 182 -1.63 5.15 11.73
C VAL A 182 -2.75 6.18 11.83
N LEU A 183 -2.74 7.17 10.94
CA LEU A 183 -3.85 8.06 10.67
C LEU A 183 -4.61 7.60 9.44
N THR A 184 -5.92 7.64 9.50
CA THR A 184 -6.77 7.45 8.32
C THR A 184 -6.84 8.72 7.49
N THR A 185 -7.26 8.61 6.23
CA THR A 185 -7.48 9.79 5.38
C THR A 185 -8.46 10.78 6.03
N THR A 186 -9.48 10.28 6.71
CA THR A 186 -10.45 11.14 7.43
C THR A 186 -9.83 11.84 8.64
N GLU A 187 -8.89 11.20 9.35
CA GLU A 187 -8.15 11.85 10.43
C GLU A 187 -7.19 12.91 9.88
N LEU A 188 -6.48 12.61 8.77
CA LEU A 188 -5.65 13.60 8.07
C LEU A 188 -6.47 14.84 7.67
N THR A 189 -7.62 14.67 7.03
CA THR A 189 -8.45 15.81 6.62
C THR A 189 -8.96 16.63 7.80
N ARG A 190 -9.23 15.98 8.94
CA ARG A 190 -9.55 16.67 10.21
C ARG A 190 -8.36 17.46 10.71
N MET A 191 -7.17 16.86 10.73
CA MET A 191 -5.93 17.51 11.16
C MET A 191 -5.62 18.76 10.33
N ILE A 192 -5.70 18.68 9.00
CA ILE A 192 -5.53 19.83 8.09
C ILE A 192 -6.52 20.96 8.43
N LYS A 193 -7.79 20.61 8.69
CA LYS A 193 -8.82 21.61 9.11
C LYS A 193 -8.51 22.24 10.45
N ASN A 194 -8.04 21.45 11.43
CA ASN A 194 -7.69 21.93 12.76
C ASN A 194 -6.53 22.93 12.71
N PHE A 195 -5.59 22.76 11.78
CA PHE A 195 -4.48 23.71 11.55
C PHE A 195 -4.90 24.94 10.72
N GLY A 196 -6.16 25.02 10.27
CA GLY A 196 -6.65 26.15 9.48
C GLY A 196 -6.02 26.27 8.09
N ILE A 197 -5.50 25.19 7.53
CA ILE A 197 -4.83 25.17 6.22
C ILE A 197 -5.87 25.25 5.10
N ALA A 198 -5.75 26.27 4.22
CA ALA A 198 -6.55 26.41 3.02
C ALA A 198 -6.04 25.42 1.93
N PHE A 199 -6.42 24.16 2.07
CA PHE A 199 -5.91 23.04 1.28
C PHE A 199 -6.16 23.17 -0.23
N ASP A 200 -7.25 23.79 -0.62
CA ASP A 200 -7.60 24.08 -2.01
C ASP A 200 -6.69 25.12 -2.67
N LYS A 201 -6.01 25.96 -1.84
CA LYS A 201 -5.14 27.05 -2.28
C LYS A 201 -3.65 26.83 -2.01
N ILE A 202 -3.31 25.73 -1.28
CA ILE A 202 -1.91 25.46 -0.96
C ILE A 202 -1.16 25.05 -2.24
N GLU A 203 0.04 25.61 -2.44
CA GLU A 203 0.93 25.21 -3.53
C GLU A 203 1.44 23.78 -3.27
N PRO A 204 1.42 22.91 -4.29
CA PRO A 204 1.92 21.56 -4.17
C PRO A 204 3.43 21.50 -3.95
N GLU A 205 3.88 20.58 -3.10
CA GLU A 205 5.29 20.27 -2.88
C GLU A 205 5.61 18.84 -3.27
N ALA A 206 6.90 18.55 -3.54
CA ALA A 206 7.39 17.20 -3.79
C ALA A 206 7.60 16.44 -2.48
N CYS A 207 7.59 15.12 -2.54
CA CYS A 207 8.05 14.29 -1.42
C CYS A 207 9.53 14.45 -1.17
N ASP A 208 9.95 14.20 0.07
CA ASP A 208 11.33 14.37 0.51
C ASP A 208 12.26 13.27 0.00
N MET A 209 13.55 13.61 -0.08
CA MET A 209 14.62 12.63 -0.29
C MET A 209 14.93 11.91 1.03
N PRO A 210 15.48 10.68 0.98
CA PRO A 210 15.96 9.97 -0.22
C PRO A 210 14.91 9.06 -0.89
N PHE A 211 13.69 8.92 -0.35
CA PHE A 211 12.69 7.95 -0.79
C PHE A 211 11.57 8.60 -1.63
N SER A 212 11.90 9.60 -2.44
CA SER A 212 10.91 10.42 -3.17
C SER A 212 10.41 9.82 -4.48
N ILE A 213 11.01 8.74 -4.96
CA ILE A 213 10.72 8.15 -6.28
C ILE A 213 9.95 6.86 -6.11
N GLY A 214 8.77 6.78 -6.74
CA GLY A 214 7.99 5.55 -6.90
C GLY A 214 7.61 5.36 -8.36
N SER A 215 7.24 4.14 -8.75
CA SER A 215 6.74 3.83 -10.09
C SER A 215 5.22 3.96 -10.20
N GLY A 216 4.71 3.96 -11.43
CA GLY A 216 3.28 3.82 -11.70
C GLY A 216 2.72 2.51 -11.15
N GLY A 217 3.50 1.41 -11.19
CA GLY A 217 3.18 0.13 -10.56
C GLY A 217 2.91 0.28 -9.06
N GLY A 218 3.77 1.01 -8.33
CA GLY A 218 3.55 1.29 -6.91
C GLY A 218 2.31 2.16 -6.65
N VAL A 219 2.02 3.11 -7.53
CA VAL A 219 0.85 4.00 -7.39
C VAL A 219 -0.47 3.23 -7.50
N ILE A 220 -0.60 2.27 -8.42
CA ILE A 220 -1.86 1.54 -8.65
C ILE A 220 -2.20 0.51 -7.56
N PHE A 221 -1.36 0.27 -6.57
CA PHE A 221 -1.68 -0.60 -5.42
C PHE A 221 -2.98 -0.23 -4.69
N GLY A 222 -3.47 0.98 -4.88
CA GLY A 222 -4.71 1.46 -4.27
C GLY A 222 -6.00 0.92 -4.87
N VAL A 223 -5.98 0.34 -6.07
CA VAL A 223 -7.15 -0.23 -6.76
C VAL A 223 -7.11 -1.75 -6.79
N THR A 224 -8.27 -2.39 -6.90
CA THR A 224 -8.36 -3.85 -7.07
C THR A 224 -7.76 -4.26 -8.43
N GLY A 225 -6.86 -5.21 -8.41
CA GLY A 225 -6.05 -5.65 -9.56
C GLY A 225 -4.71 -4.90 -9.68
N GLY A 226 -4.50 -3.84 -8.89
CA GLY A 226 -3.29 -3.03 -9.00
C GLY A 226 -2.02 -3.74 -8.58
N VAL A 227 -2.08 -4.59 -7.55
CA VAL A 227 -0.93 -5.42 -7.14
C VAL A 227 -0.58 -6.42 -8.23
N THR A 228 -1.58 -7.16 -8.70
CA THR A 228 -1.43 -8.11 -9.81
C THR A 228 -0.89 -7.43 -11.06
N GLU A 229 -1.44 -6.29 -11.45
CA GLU A 229 -0.97 -5.53 -12.62
C GLU A 229 0.51 -5.12 -12.45
N ALA A 230 0.91 -4.64 -11.27
CA ALA A 230 2.29 -4.25 -11.01
C ALA A 230 3.25 -5.44 -11.09
N VAL A 231 2.87 -6.60 -10.55
CA VAL A 231 3.63 -7.86 -10.68
C VAL A 231 3.73 -8.28 -12.14
N LEU A 232 2.62 -8.30 -12.88
CA LEU A 232 2.62 -8.66 -14.31
C LEU A 232 3.48 -7.72 -15.16
N ARG A 233 3.47 -6.41 -14.88
CA ARG A 233 4.34 -5.43 -15.56
C ARG A 233 5.80 -5.81 -15.40
N ARG A 234 6.22 -6.30 -14.25
CA ARG A 234 7.60 -6.75 -14.02
C ARG A 234 7.94 -8.06 -14.73
N LEU A 235 6.97 -8.97 -14.90
CA LEU A 235 7.19 -10.27 -15.52
C LEU A 235 7.32 -10.20 -17.05
N VAL A 236 6.84 -9.15 -17.70
CA VAL A 236 6.95 -8.99 -19.14
C VAL A 236 8.24 -8.26 -19.51
N ASP A 237 8.91 -8.74 -20.56
CA ASP A 237 10.16 -8.14 -21.05
C ASP A 237 9.94 -6.79 -21.76
N GLY A 238 8.71 -6.54 -22.23
CA GLY A 238 8.35 -5.29 -22.92
C GLY A 238 8.33 -4.08 -21.98
N HIS A 239 9.01 -3.00 -22.42
CA HIS A 239 8.99 -1.70 -21.73
C HIS A 239 8.18 -0.66 -22.50
N ASP A 240 7.61 -1.04 -23.64
CA ASP A 240 6.83 -0.15 -24.48
C ASP A 240 5.38 -0.02 -23.99
N SER A 241 4.74 1.06 -24.43
CA SER A 241 3.36 1.37 -24.05
C SER A 241 2.34 0.30 -24.50
N ALA A 242 2.64 -0.46 -25.57
CA ALA A 242 1.75 -1.50 -26.07
C ALA A 242 1.74 -2.72 -25.13
N SER A 243 2.91 -3.15 -24.66
CA SER A 243 3.05 -4.23 -23.68
C SER A 243 2.33 -3.91 -22.38
N LEU A 244 2.47 -2.68 -21.88
CA LEU A 244 1.77 -2.22 -20.67
C LEU A 244 0.25 -2.10 -20.88
N ALA A 245 -0.18 -1.65 -22.07
CA ALA A 245 -1.60 -1.59 -22.42
C ALA A 245 -2.21 -2.99 -22.50
N ALA A 246 -1.52 -3.96 -23.08
CA ALA A 246 -1.97 -5.35 -23.15
C ALA A 246 -2.22 -5.95 -21.75
N ILE A 247 -1.34 -5.66 -20.77
CA ILE A 247 -1.57 -6.07 -19.38
C ILE A 247 -2.82 -5.38 -18.81
N ALA A 248 -2.95 -4.08 -18.99
CA ALA A 248 -4.10 -3.32 -18.49
C ALA A 248 -5.43 -3.82 -19.08
N GLU A 249 -5.42 -4.29 -20.32
CA GLU A 249 -6.57 -4.83 -21.06
C GLU A 249 -6.80 -6.33 -20.83
N SER A 250 -5.89 -7.04 -20.16
CA SER A 250 -6.00 -8.48 -19.88
C SER A 250 -7.18 -8.88 -18.98
N GLY A 251 -7.96 -7.92 -18.49
CA GLY A 251 -9.04 -8.12 -17.52
C GLY A 251 -8.60 -7.88 -16.06
N VAL A 252 -7.34 -7.50 -15.80
CA VAL A 252 -6.86 -7.18 -14.46
C VAL A 252 -7.54 -5.93 -13.90
N ARG A 253 -7.84 -4.95 -14.75
CA ARG A 253 -8.59 -3.73 -14.40
C ARG A 253 -10.09 -4.01 -14.45
N GLY A 254 -10.87 -3.21 -13.73
CA GLY A 254 -12.32 -3.31 -13.66
C GLY A 254 -12.84 -3.29 -12.23
N GLU A 255 -14.16 -3.11 -12.11
CA GLU A 255 -14.84 -2.97 -10.82
C GLU A 255 -15.53 -4.26 -10.34
N GLU A 256 -15.49 -5.33 -11.10
CA GLU A 256 -16.07 -6.63 -10.78
C GLU A 256 -15.44 -7.16 -9.47
N GLY A 257 -16.29 -7.79 -8.67
CA GLY A 257 -15.86 -8.31 -7.37
C GLY A 257 -14.94 -9.53 -7.46
N ILE A 258 -15.03 -10.30 -8.53
CA ILE A 258 -14.18 -11.43 -8.89
C ILE A 258 -13.84 -11.30 -10.37
N LYS A 259 -12.56 -11.35 -10.69
CA LYS A 259 -12.01 -11.32 -12.04
C LYS A 259 -11.03 -12.48 -12.18
N GLU A 260 -11.16 -13.24 -13.25
CA GLU A 260 -10.27 -14.34 -13.58
C GLU A 260 -9.56 -14.02 -14.89
N LEU A 261 -8.26 -14.20 -14.94
CA LEU A 261 -7.47 -13.96 -16.13
C LEU A 261 -6.42 -15.04 -16.31
N THR A 262 -6.09 -15.31 -17.56
CA THR A 262 -5.01 -16.19 -17.95
C THR A 262 -3.95 -15.39 -18.70
N VAL A 263 -2.71 -15.48 -18.25
CA VAL A 263 -1.59 -14.73 -18.83
C VAL A 263 -0.54 -15.73 -19.30
N PRO A 264 -0.14 -15.68 -20.59
CA PRO A 264 0.97 -16.51 -21.07
C PRO A 264 2.30 -16.01 -20.50
N TYR A 265 3.11 -16.94 -19.97
CA TYR A 265 4.42 -16.64 -19.42
C TYR A 265 5.38 -17.80 -19.67
N GLN A 266 6.46 -17.58 -20.42
CA GLN A 266 7.54 -18.56 -20.68
C GLN A 266 7.02 -19.97 -21.08
N GLY A 267 6.00 -20.02 -21.93
CA GLY A 267 5.44 -21.29 -22.45
C GLY A 267 4.43 -21.96 -21.53
N MET A 268 4.07 -21.35 -20.41
CA MET A 268 2.99 -21.80 -19.53
C MET A 268 1.86 -20.75 -19.48
N GLU A 269 0.71 -21.16 -18.98
CA GLU A 269 -0.42 -20.26 -18.70
C GLU A 269 -0.53 -20.02 -17.21
N LEU A 270 -0.44 -18.74 -16.78
CA LEU A 270 -0.66 -18.32 -15.41
C LEU A 270 -2.14 -18.01 -15.20
N HIS A 271 -2.81 -18.80 -14.37
CA HIS A 271 -4.20 -18.56 -13.97
C HIS A 271 -4.21 -17.69 -12.71
N ILE A 272 -4.82 -16.52 -12.81
CA ILE A 272 -4.81 -15.50 -11.76
C ILE A 272 -6.25 -15.10 -11.41
N CYS A 273 -6.52 -14.95 -10.12
CA CYS A 273 -7.78 -14.41 -9.63
C CYS A 273 -7.54 -13.08 -8.90
N VAL A 274 -8.34 -12.09 -9.23
CA VAL A 274 -8.37 -10.81 -8.52
C VAL A 274 -9.74 -10.67 -7.87
N THR A 275 -9.78 -10.55 -6.55
CA THR A 275 -11.04 -10.45 -5.83
C THR A 275 -11.07 -9.28 -4.85
N SER A 276 -12.24 -8.66 -4.72
CA SER A 276 -12.48 -7.57 -3.77
C SER A 276 -13.76 -7.78 -2.97
N GLY A 277 -13.66 -7.56 -1.66
CA GLY A 277 -14.72 -7.86 -0.67
C GLY A 277 -14.60 -9.27 -0.08
N LEU A 278 -14.63 -9.39 1.25
CA LEU A 278 -14.40 -10.67 1.95
C LEU A 278 -15.44 -11.75 1.62
N ALA A 279 -16.69 -11.39 1.26
CA ALA A 279 -17.67 -12.37 0.81
C ALA A 279 -17.28 -13.03 -0.53
N ASN A 280 -16.70 -12.26 -1.45
CA ASN A 280 -16.18 -12.77 -2.71
C ASN A 280 -14.91 -13.62 -2.46
N ALA A 281 -14.03 -13.13 -1.57
CA ALA A 281 -12.83 -13.87 -1.18
C ALA A 281 -13.19 -15.23 -0.58
N ARG A 282 -14.19 -15.31 0.31
CA ARG A 282 -14.69 -16.57 0.87
C ARG A 282 -15.11 -17.53 -0.24
N LYS A 283 -15.94 -17.07 -1.17
CA LYS A 283 -16.40 -17.89 -2.30
C LYS A 283 -15.24 -18.45 -3.13
N VAL A 284 -14.25 -17.62 -3.45
CA VAL A 284 -13.06 -18.07 -4.20
C VAL A 284 -12.27 -19.08 -3.39
N MET A 285 -12.03 -18.84 -2.10
CA MET A 285 -11.26 -19.75 -1.26
C MET A 285 -11.97 -21.08 -1.04
N GLU A 286 -13.30 -21.11 -0.91
CA GLU A 286 -14.09 -22.35 -0.83
C GLU A 286 -13.96 -23.18 -2.13
N GLN A 287 -13.96 -22.54 -3.30
CA GLN A 287 -13.74 -23.21 -4.58
C GLN A 287 -12.30 -23.76 -4.72
N VAL A 288 -11.32 -23.04 -4.19
CA VAL A 288 -9.92 -23.52 -4.15
C VAL A 288 -9.78 -24.69 -3.17
N ALA A 289 -10.35 -24.59 -1.98
CA ALA A 289 -10.28 -25.63 -0.96
C ALA A 289 -10.98 -26.93 -1.39
N SER A 290 -12.08 -26.82 -2.16
CA SER A 290 -12.76 -27.99 -2.73
C SER A 290 -12.07 -28.58 -3.97
N GLY A 291 -11.04 -27.93 -4.52
CA GLY A 291 -10.38 -28.34 -5.76
C GLY A 291 -11.16 -27.99 -7.04
N GLU A 292 -12.28 -27.26 -6.94
CA GLU A 292 -13.09 -26.81 -8.09
C GLU A 292 -12.32 -25.83 -8.98
N LYS A 293 -11.49 -24.96 -8.35
CA LYS A 293 -10.67 -23.97 -9.03
C LYS A 293 -9.21 -24.06 -8.62
N GLN A 294 -8.34 -23.80 -9.58
CA GLN A 294 -6.89 -23.76 -9.35
C GLN A 294 -6.33 -22.45 -9.93
N TYR A 295 -5.53 -21.76 -9.12
CA TYR A 295 -4.88 -20.51 -9.50
C TYR A 295 -3.40 -20.56 -9.12
N HIS A 296 -2.60 -19.76 -9.80
CA HIS A 296 -1.20 -19.49 -9.43
C HIS A 296 -1.09 -18.32 -8.45
N LEU A 297 -1.93 -17.30 -8.64
CA LEU A 297 -1.97 -16.10 -7.80
C LEU A 297 -3.41 -15.69 -7.51
N ILE A 298 -3.69 -15.31 -6.29
CA ILE A 298 -4.96 -14.68 -5.91
C ILE A 298 -4.66 -13.35 -5.22
N GLU A 299 -5.04 -12.24 -5.87
CA GLU A 299 -5.07 -10.93 -5.22
C GLU A 299 -6.38 -10.78 -4.46
N VAL A 300 -6.30 -10.41 -3.17
CA VAL A 300 -7.47 -10.13 -2.37
C VAL A 300 -7.39 -8.76 -1.70
N MET A 301 -8.39 -7.94 -1.94
CA MET A 301 -8.64 -6.74 -1.17
C MET A 301 -9.94 -6.87 -0.37
N ALA A 302 -9.87 -6.73 0.96
CA ALA A 302 -11.03 -6.85 1.84
C ALA A 302 -12.12 -5.81 1.53
N CYS A 303 -11.74 -4.64 1.04
CA CYS A 303 -12.66 -3.59 0.61
C CYS A 303 -13.06 -3.77 -0.84
N ARG A 304 -14.37 -3.65 -1.15
CA ARG A 304 -14.83 -3.64 -2.54
C ARG A 304 -14.15 -2.50 -3.30
N ARG A 305 -13.66 -2.77 -4.52
CA ARG A 305 -12.91 -1.84 -5.40
C ARG A 305 -11.52 -1.44 -4.90
N GLY A 306 -11.03 -2.07 -3.82
CA GLY A 306 -9.69 -1.81 -3.29
C GLY A 306 -9.61 -0.67 -2.27
N CYS A 307 -8.40 -0.22 -1.99
CA CYS A 307 -8.08 0.76 -0.95
C CYS A 307 -8.63 2.17 -1.22
N ILE A 308 -8.92 2.52 -2.48
CA ILE A 308 -9.62 3.78 -2.82
C ILE A 308 -10.99 3.89 -2.13
N MET A 309 -11.55 2.76 -1.71
CA MET A 309 -12.81 2.64 -0.97
C MET A 309 -12.59 2.08 0.44
N GLY A 310 -11.38 2.19 0.96
CA GLY A 310 -11.01 1.71 2.30
C GLY A 310 -11.82 2.35 3.42
N GLY A 311 -11.93 1.64 4.55
CA GLY A 311 -12.72 2.09 5.70
C GLY A 311 -12.22 3.35 6.41
N GLY A 312 -11.02 3.85 6.05
CA GLY A 312 -10.45 5.12 6.52
C GLY A 312 -10.60 6.28 5.55
N GLN A 313 -11.19 6.05 4.36
CA GLN A 313 -11.45 7.10 3.38
C GLN A 313 -12.69 7.93 3.72
N PRO A 314 -12.78 9.19 3.26
CA PRO A 314 -14.02 9.94 3.28
C PRO A 314 -15.14 9.17 2.56
N ILE A 315 -16.37 9.25 3.10
CA ILE A 315 -17.53 8.56 2.52
C ILE A 315 -17.88 9.21 1.20
N PRO A 316 -17.84 8.49 0.07
CA PRO A 316 -18.20 9.06 -1.21
C PRO A 316 -19.71 9.31 -1.27
N ALA A 317 -20.10 10.50 -1.76
CA ALA A 317 -21.50 10.89 -1.86
C ALA A 317 -22.32 10.09 -2.90
N GLY A 318 -21.66 9.26 -3.74
CA GLY A 318 -22.38 8.44 -4.72
C GLY A 318 -21.46 7.57 -5.59
N PRO A 319 -22.04 6.78 -6.51
CA PRO A 319 -21.30 5.85 -7.39
C PRO A 319 -20.25 6.53 -8.27
N ARG A 320 -20.54 7.74 -8.76
CA ARG A 320 -19.63 8.50 -9.63
C ARG A 320 -18.33 8.88 -8.93
N HIS A 321 -18.36 9.14 -7.62
CA HIS A 321 -17.18 9.43 -6.81
C HIS A 321 -16.22 8.23 -6.76
N LYS A 322 -16.78 7.02 -6.68
CA LYS A 322 -16.00 5.77 -6.62
C LYS A 322 -15.20 5.55 -7.89
N ALA A 323 -15.85 5.69 -9.04
CA ALA A 323 -15.21 5.57 -10.35
C ALA A 323 -14.18 6.69 -10.58
N ALA A 324 -14.45 7.91 -10.10
CA ALA A 324 -13.51 9.02 -10.20
C ALA A 324 -12.19 8.77 -9.44
N ARG A 325 -12.25 8.17 -8.25
CA ARG A 325 -11.03 7.81 -7.48
C ARG A 325 -10.18 6.78 -8.22
N ALA A 326 -10.79 5.74 -8.80
CA ALA A 326 -10.06 4.75 -9.61
C ALA A 326 -9.42 5.41 -10.83
N LYS A 327 -10.20 6.21 -11.58
CA LYS A 327 -9.70 6.98 -12.72
C LYS A 327 -8.54 7.89 -12.34
N GLY A 328 -8.66 8.59 -11.21
CA GLY A 328 -7.60 9.50 -10.72
C GLY A 328 -6.31 8.76 -10.40
N LEU A 329 -6.40 7.53 -9.85
CA LEU A 329 -5.22 6.74 -9.55
C LEU A 329 -4.54 6.21 -10.82
N TYR A 330 -5.31 5.75 -11.81
CA TYR A 330 -4.77 5.37 -13.12
C TYR A 330 -4.22 6.57 -13.90
N GLN A 331 -4.79 7.77 -13.73
CA GLN A 331 -4.20 9.00 -14.30
C GLN A 331 -2.89 9.34 -13.62
N ALA A 332 -2.77 9.15 -12.30
CA ALA A 332 -1.52 9.33 -11.59
C ALA A 332 -0.45 8.35 -12.08
N ASP A 333 -0.77 7.05 -12.25
CA ASP A 333 0.09 6.08 -12.91
C ASP A 333 0.49 6.54 -14.33
N GLY A 334 -0.50 6.96 -15.12
CA GLY A 334 -0.26 7.45 -16.49
C GLY A 334 0.71 8.62 -16.57
N SER A 335 0.75 9.48 -15.55
CA SER A 335 1.66 10.63 -15.47
C SER A 335 3.06 10.30 -14.96
N MET A 336 3.28 9.13 -14.34
CA MET A 336 4.60 8.71 -13.90
C MET A 336 5.51 8.39 -15.08
N ILE A 337 6.78 8.83 -15.00
CA ILE A 337 7.80 8.50 -16.00
C ILE A 337 8.18 7.02 -15.88
N ILE A 338 8.41 6.57 -14.66
CA ILE A 338 8.74 5.18 -14.33
C ILE A 338 7.44 4.38 -14.23
N LYS A 339 7.30 3.33 -15.03
CA LYS A 339 6.08 2.50 -15.08
C LYS A 339 6.20 1.20 -14.31
N LYS A 340 7.38 0.60 -14.32
CA LYS A 340 7.67 -0.68 -13.71
C LYS A 340 8.52 -0.48 -12.44
N SER A 341 8.31 -1.32 -11.46
CA SER A 341 9.03 -1.21 -10.17
C SER A 341 10.53 -1.46 -10.30
N ASP A 342 10.94 -2.35 -11.22
CA ASP A 342 12.34 -2.64 -11.51
C ASP A 342 13.06 -1.54 -12.30
N GLU A 343 12.33 -0.58 -12.87
CA GLU A 343 12.91 0.63 -13.50
C GLU A 343 13.18 1.75 -12.47
N ASN A 344 12.71 1.60 -11.24
CA ASN A 344 12.95 2.60 -10.20
C ASN A 344 14.41 2.51 -9.71
N PRO A 345 15.24 3.55 -9.97
CA PRO A 345 16.68 3.50 -9.63
C PRO A 345 16.92 3.35 -8.10
N LEU A 346 15.95 3.68 -7.28
CA LEU A 346 16.08 3.49 -5.82
C LEU A 346 16.01 2.02 -5.42
N MET A 347 15.53 1.12 -6.29
CA MET A 347 15.59 -0.32 -6.03
C MET A 347 17.03 -0.81 -6.03
N ASP A 348 17.82 -0.42 -7.04
CA ASP A 348 19.26 -0.75 -7.07
C ASP A 348 19.99 -0.17 -5.84
N VAL A 349 19.68 1.06 -5.47
CA VAL A 349 20.25 1.70 -4.26
C VAL A 349 19.88 0.91 -3.00
N PHE A 350 18.67 0.39 -2.90
CA PHE A 350 18.25 -0.42 -1.76
C PHE A 350 18.99 -1.75 -1.71
N TYR A 351 18.96 -2.52 -2.81
CA TYR A 351 19.51 -3.89 -2.84
C TYR A 351 21.03 -3.96 -2.89
N SER A 352 21.73 -2.93 -3.38
CA SER A 352 23.18 -2.87 -3.41
C SER A 352 23.81 -1.94 -2.36
N GLY A 353 22.98 -1.10 -1.74
CA GLY A 353 23.41 -0.08 -0.79
C GLY A 353 23.40 -0.54 0.69
N PRO A 354 23.14 0.40 1.59
CA PRO A 354 23.29 0.15 3.04
C PRO A 354 22.28 -0.84 3.64
N PHE A 355 21.23 -1.22 2.93
CA PHE A 355 20.20 -2.16 3.40
C PHE A 355 20.36 -3.59 2.84
N LYS A 356 21.35 -3.83 1.97
CA LYS A 356 21.52 -5.10 1.24
C LYS A 356 21.51 -6.35 2.12
N ASP A 357 22.17 -6.28 3.27
CA ASP A 357 22.31 -7.40 4.20
C ASP A 357 21.13 -7.52 5.18
N MET A 358 20.16 -6.59 5.11
CA MET A 358 18.99 -6.52 5.99
C MET A 358 17.69 -6.72 5.22
N THR A 359 17.74 -7.06 3.94
CA THR A 359 16.56 -7.15 3.06
C THR A 359 15.49 -8.05 3.67
N HIS A 360 15.85 -9.23 4.15
CA HIS A 360 14.90 -10.16 4.76
C HIS A 360 14.28 -9.58 6.03
N GLU A 361 15.10 -9.04 6.94
CA GLU A 361 14.63 -8.47 8.21
C GLU A 361 13.67 -7.28 8.00
N LEU A 362 13.93 -6.44 6.99
CA LEU A 362 13.15 -5.23 6.75
C LEU A 362 11.89 -5.49 5.90
N LEU A 363 11.93 -6.47 4.98
CA LEU A 363 10.88 -6.65 3.99
C LEU A 363 9.98 -7.86 4.25
N HIS A 364 10.42 -8.85 5.03
CA HIS A 364 9.66 -10.08 5.25
C HIS A 364 9.14 -10.20 6.69
N ARG A 365 8.10 -10.99 6.84
CA ARG A 365 7.59 -11.40 8.15
C ARG A 365 8.55 -12.40 8.77
N ALA A 366 8.73 -12.35 10.09
CA ALA A 366 9.48 -13.38 10.79
C ALA A 366 8.83 -14.76 10.50
N GLU A 367 9.66 -15.75 10.17
CA GLU A 367 9.17 -17.12 10.05
C GLU A 367 8.61 -17.54 11.41
N GLU A 368 7.36 -18.01 11.44
CA GLU A 368 6.83 -18.67 12.63
C GLU A 368 7.61 -19.98 12.81
N THR A 369 8.50 -20.00 13.81
CA THR A 369 9.27 -21.17 14.24
C THR A 369 8.37 -22.23 14.87
#